data_5eeb65e236f694487dbb142509787008
#
_entry.id   5eeb65e236f694487dbb142509787008
#
_cell.length_a   1.000
_cell.length_b   1.000
_cell.length_c   1.000
_cell.angle_alpha   90.00
_cell.angle_beta   90.00
_cell.angle_gamma   90.00
#
_symmetry.space_group_name_H-M   'P 1'
#
loop_
_entity.id
_entity.type
_entity.pdbx_description
1 polymer ?
#
loop_
_entity_poly.entity_id
_entity_poly.type
_entity_poly.pdbx_seq_one_letter_code
_entity_poly.pdbx_strand_id
1 'polypeptide(L)'
;MSRRALVIGAVLLVLVAIGGAAWYVFGGSEAEGPKLPSRASGTTGPATIDGAWTVRPNGSFVGYRISERFVGGLADVDAVGRTSAVTGGFRIGDARVTGLSLEADLTSLASDKAARDAYLARNALETATYPTARFVVDAPIRLPGRPQGTQVALTLDGRLTLHGVTRPFTIPVKARWSGPTIDVIGTAPITLADFGISTPRTPVVTVTDRGSVEVQLVFVPR
;
A
#
# COMPACT_ATOMS: atom_id res chain seq x y z
N MET A 1 33.70 -36.78 -20.46
CA MET A 1 32.42 -36.44 -19.78
C MET A 1 31.30 -37.16 -20.49
N SER A 2 30.46 -37.91 -19.75
CA SER A 2 29.37 -38.66 -20.35
C SER A 2 28.27 -37.70 -20.84
N ARG A 3 27.58 -38.01 -21.92
CA ARG A 3 26.42 -37.24 -22.43
C ARG A 3 25.38 -36.95 -21.33
N ARG A 4 25.23 -37.85 -20.34
CA ARG A 4 24.37 -37.69 -19.18
C ARG A 4 24.82 -36.56 -18.24
N ALA A 5 26.15 -36.40 -18.02
CA ALA A 5 26.68 -35.31 -17.19
C ALA A 5 26.51 -33.94 -17.84
N LEU A 6 26.61 -33.86 -19.17
CA LEU A 6 26.36 -32.64 -19.95
C LEU A 6 24.86 -32.24 -19.91
N VAL A 7 23.96 -33.17 -20.04
CA VAL A 7 22.50 -32.91 -19.95
C VAL A 7 22.11 -32.48 -18.55
N ILE A 8 22.61 -33.12 -17.51
CA ILE A 8 22.34 -32.72 -16.11
C ILE A 8 22.90 -31.31 -15.84
N GLY A 9 24.10 -31.00 -16.31
CA GLY A 9 24.69 -29.67 -16.18
C GLY A 9 23.87 -28.57 -16.89
N ALA A 10 23.35 -28.86 -18.09
CA ALA A 10 22.50 -27.93 -18.84
C ALA A 10 21.15 -27.71 -18.16
N VAL A 11 20.53 -28.78 -17.63
CA VAL A 11 19.26 -28.67 -16.88
C VAL A 11 19.46 -27.87 -15.59
N LEU A 12 20.53 -28.09 -14.85
CA LEU A 12 20.87 -27.30 -13.64
C LEU A 12 21.11 -25.83 -13.97
N LEU A 13 21.82 -25.53 -15.06
CA LEU A 13 22.02 -24.14 -15.50
C LEU A 13 20.71 -23.44 -15.89
N VAL A 14 19.79 -24.14 -16.55
CA VAL A 14 18.48 -23.62 -16.89
C VAL A 14 17.64 -23.38 -15.63
N LEU A 15 17.65 -24.29 -14.67
CA LEU A 15 16.95 -24.14 -13.40
C LEU A 15 17.53 -22.98 -12.56
N VAL A 16 18.84 -22.79 -12.53
CA VAL A 16 19.49 -21.66 -11.86
C VAL A 16 19.16 -20.34 -12.58
N ALA A 17 19.11 -20.32 -13.91
CA ALA A 17 18.75 -19.14 -14.66
C ALA A 17 17.26 -18.75 -14.46
N ILE A 18 16.35 -19.74 -14.43
CA ILE A 18 14.93 -19.51 -14.14
C ILE A 18 14.73 -19.07 -12.69
N GLY A 19 15.40 -19.72 -11.74
CA GLY A 19 15.37 -19.34 -10.32
C GLY A 19 15.96 -17.95 -10.09
N GLY A 20 17.08 -17.62 -10.74
CA GLY A 20 17.69 -16.30 -10.68
C GLY A 20 16.82 -15.20 -11.28
N ALA A 21 16.16 -15.48 -12.42
CA ALA A 21 15.24 -14.54 -13.05
C ALA A 21 13.97 -14.33 -12.19
N ALA A 22 13.44 -15.41 -11.61
CA ALA A 22 12.31 -15.31 -10.68
C ALA A 22 12.69 -14.52 -9.42
N TRP A 23 13.85 -14.78 -8.83
CA TRP A 23 14.38 -14.00 -7.71
C TRP A 23 14.58 -12.52 -8.06
N TYR A 24 15.07 -12.24 -9.26
CA TYR A 24 15.28 -10.87 -9.74
C TYR A 24 13.96 -10.09 -9.87
N VAL A 25 12.89 -10.76 -10.29
CA VAL A 25 11.55 -10.14 -10.43
C VAL A 25 10.78 -10.12 -9.11
N PHE A 26 10.84 -11.21 -8.34
CA PHE A 26 9.96 -11.45 -7.19
C PHE A 26 10.69 -11.53 -5.83
N GLY A 27 12.01 -11.40 -5.78
CA GLY A 27 12.74 -11.42 -4.49
C GLY A 27 12.32 -10.27 -3.56
N GLY A 28 12.23 -10.54 -2.27
CA GLY A 28 11.61 -9.71 -1.25
C GLY A 28 12.14 -8.30 -1.08
N SER A 29 11.34 -7.47 -0.43
CA SER A 29 11.65 -6.10 -0.04
C SER A 29 11.72 -5.99 1.48
N GLU A 30 12.77 -5.37 2.01
CA GLU A 30 12.92 -5.07 3.45
C GLU A 30 12.23 -3.75 3.86
N ALA A 31 11.34 -3.21 3.03
CA ALA A 31 10.69 -1.95 3.32
C ALA A 31 9.86 -2.02 4.61
N GLU A 32 10.18 -1.14 5.55
CA GLU A 32 9.45 -1.04 6.81
C GLU A 32 7.98 -0.69 6.60
N GLY A 33 7.10 -1.20 7.47
CA GLY A 33 5.68 -0.82 7.50
C GLY A 33 5.45 0.66 7.81
N PRO A 34 4.19 1.16 7.65
CA PRO A 34 3.84 2.53 7.96
C PRO A 34 4.18 2.90 9.41
N LYS A 35 4.82 4.06 9.61
CA LYS A 35 5.17 4.59 10.94
C LYS A 35 4.70 6.01 11.09
N LEU A 36 4.11 6.34 12.26
CA LEU A 36 3.82 7.74 12.57
C LEU A 36 5.15 8.51 12.67
N PRO A 37 5.28 9.63 11.93
CA PRO A 37 6.49 10.43 11.96
C PRO A 37 6.81 10.88 13.38
N SER A 38 8.08 10.86 13.78
CA SER A 38 8.52 11.50 15.00
C SER A 38 8.40 13.02 14.79
N ARG A 39 7.65 13.70 15.67
CA ARG A 39 7.52 15.15 15.63
C ARG A 39 7.95 15.75 16.96
N ALA A 40 8.66 16.88 16.88
CA ALA A 40 9.04 17.63 18.06
C ALA A 40 7.80 18.12 18.81
N SER A 41 7.80 17.98 20.12
CA SER A 41 6.80 18.60 20.99
C SER A 41 6.90 20.11 20.89
N GLY A 42 5.77 20.81 20.74
CA GLY A 42 5.75 22.29 20.71
C GLY A 42 5.66 22.92 19.32
N THR A 43 5.42 22.16 18.25
CA THR A 43 5.15 22.75 16.94
C THR A 43 3.83 23.55 17.01
N THR A 44 3.93 24.88 16.82
CA THR A 44 2.77 25.77 16.79
C THR A 44 1.88 25.41 15.60
N GLY A 45 0.63 25.14 15.83
CA GLY A 45 -0.36 24.79 14.80
C GLY A 45 -1.63 25.62 14.96
N PRO A 46 -2.64 25.40 14.12
CA PRO A 46 -3.93 26.07 14.26
C PRO A 46 -4.52 25.81 15.65
N ALA A 47 -5.18 26.81 16.19
CA ALA A 47 -5.83 26.72 17.51
C ALA A 47 -6.97 25.68 17.54
N THR A 48 -7.47 25.28 16.39
CA THR A 48 -8.51 24.26 16.22
C THR A 48 -8.15 23.26 15.16
N ILE A 49 -8.60 22.02 15.35
CA ILE A 49 -8.54 20.96 14.34
C ILE A 49 -9.65 21.09 13.28
N ASP A 50 -10.68 21.91 13.57
CA ASP A 50 -11.82 22.08 12.67
C ASP A 50 -11.38 22.78 11.37
N GLY A 51 -11.95 22.37 10.25
CA GLY A 51 -11.63 22.91 8.93
C GLY A 51 -11.44 21.82 7.87
N ALA A 52 -10.99 22.25 6.72
CA ALA A 52 -10.66 21.35 5.60
C ALA A 52 -9.19 20.96 5.66
N TRP A 53 -8.93 19.69 5.40
CA TRP A 53 -7.61 19.07 5.41
C TRP A 53 -7.34 18.38 4.08
N THR A 54 -6.13 18.53 3.55
CA THR A 54 -5.72 17.92 2.30
C THR A 54 -4.43 17.12 2.46
N VAL A 55 -4.26 16.07 1.67
CA VAL A 55 -3.02 15.29 1.66
C VAL A 55 -1.85 16.15 1.22
N ARG A 56 -0.75 16.09 1.95
CA ARG A 56 0.56 16.58 1.55
C ARG A 56 1.38 15.39 1.02
N PRO A 57 1.77 15.38 -0.28
CA PRO A 57 2.50 14.25 -0.87
C PRO A 57 3.80 13.93 -0.14
N ASN A 58 4.57 14.97 0.24
CA ASN A 58 5.82 14.77 0.98
C ASN A 58 5.55 14.18 2.37
N GLY A 59 6.05 12.97 2.60
CA GLY A 59 5.85 12.17 3.82
C GLY A 59 4.61 11.29 3.78
N SER A 60 3.85 11.32 2.66
CA SER A 60 2.71 10.45 2.43
C SER A 60 3.03 9.34 1.42
N PHE A 61 2.45 8.18 1.63
CA PHE A 61 2.38 7.12 0.65
C PHE A 61 1.16 6.23 0.89
N VAL A 62 0.74 5.55 -0.16
CA VAL A 62 -0.08 4.36 -0.10
C VAL A 62 0.60 3.24 -0.87
N GLY A 63 0.32 2.01 -0.52
CA GLY A 63 0.97 0.89 -1.19
C GLY A 63 0.39 -0.45 -0.79
N TYR A 64 1.09 -1.49 -1.21
CA TYR A 64 0.77 -2.87 -0.90
C TYR A 64 1.95 -3.59 -0.25
N ARG A 65 1.64 -4.64 0.50
CA ARG A 65 2.58 -5.67 0.93
C ARG A 65 1.95 -7.03 0.65
N ILE A 66 2.66 -7.89 -0.07
CA ILE A 66 2.21 -9.23 -0.46
C ILE A 66 3.34 -10.21 -0.19
N SER A 67 3.02 -11.31 0.48
CA SER A 67 4.00 -12.37 0.71
C SER A 67 4.10 -13.29 -0.51
N GLU A 68 5.31 -13.56 -0.92
CA GLU A 68 5.69 -14.44 -2.01
C GLU A 68 6.36 -15.68 -1.44
N ARG A 69 5.91 -16.85 -1.90
CA ARG A 69 6.46 -18.15 -1.50
C ARG A 69 7.21 -18.77 -2.66
N PHE A 70 8.49 -19.06 -2.44
CA PHE A 70 9.29 -19.81 -3.38
C PHE A 70 9.04 -21.32 -3.24
N VAL A 71 8.97 -22.02 -4.39
CA VAL A 71 8.83 -23.48 -4.41
C VAL A 71 10.04 -24.12 -3.75
N GLY A 72 9.77 -25.06 -2.82
CA GLY A 72 10.81 -25.67 -2.00
C GLY A 72 10.91 -25.11 -0.57
N GLY A 73 10.10 -24.09 -0.22
CA GLY A 73 10.04 -23.55 1.14
C GLY A 73 11.32 -22.82 1.59
N LEU A 74 12.15 -22.38 0.66
CA LEU A 74 13.45 -21.78 0.93
C LEU A 74 13.36 -20.35 1.48
N ALA A 75 12.29 -19.61 1.21
CA ALA A 75 12.01 -18.32 1.84
C ALA A 75 10.55 -17.89 1.57
N ASP A 76 9.92 -17.29 2.58
CA ASP A 76 8.77 -16.41 2.41
C ASP A 76 9.33 -14.97 2.42
N VAL A 77 9.06 -14.20 1.37
CA VAL A 77 9.55 -12.83 1.22
C VAL A 77 8.40 -11.89 0.92
N ASP A 78 8.49 -10.66 1.41
CA ASP A 78 7.49 -9.65 1.14
C ASP A 78 7.87 -8.81 -0.08
N ALA A 79 6.92 -8.65 -0.99
CA ALA A 79 6.96 -7.65 -2.04
C ALA A 79 6.22 -6.41 -1.57
N VAL A 80 6.88 -5.26 -1.56
CA VAL A 80 6.30 -3.98 -1.15
C VAL A 80 6.43 -2.98 -2.28
N GLY A 81 5.30 -2.37 -2.67
CA GLY A 81 5.28 -1.27 -3.63
C GLY A 81 4.48 -0.09 -3.08
N ARG A 82 4.94 1.14 -3.35
CA ARG A 82 4.36 2.37 -2.82
C ARG A 82 4.29 3.46 -3.88
N THR A 83 3.30 4.35 -3.74
CA THR A 83 3.24 5.62 -4.47
C THR A 83 3.03 6.77 -3.48
N SER A 84 3.70 7.89 -3.73
CA SER A 84 3.46 9.15 -3.02
C SER A 84 2.53 10.10 -3.79
N ALA A 85 2.12 9.72 -5.01
CA ALA A 85 1.15 10.46 -5.80
C ALA A 85 -0.27 10.19 -5.28
N VAL A 86 -0.55 10.71 -4.09
CA VAL A 86 -1.83 10.59 -3.39
C VAL A 86 -2.44 11.97 -3.23
N THR A 87 -3.70 12.07 -3.57
CA THR A 87 -4.51 13.30 -3.45
C THR A 87 -5.77 13.04 -2.63
N GLY A 88 -6.44 14.12 -2.25
CA GLY A 88 -7.69 14.05 -1.51
C GLY A 88 -7.63 14.73 -0.16
N GLY A 89 -8.64 14.47 0.66
CA GLY A 89 -8.75 15.11 1.97
C GLY A 89 -10.08 14.84 2.64
N PHE A 90 -10.39 15.66 3.64
CA PHE A 90 -11.60 15.58 4.44
C PHE A 90 -11.88 16.93 5.13
N ARG A 91 -13.01 17.04 5.80
CA ARG A 91 -13.35 18.16 6.66
C ARG A 91 -13.59 17.67 8.08
N ILE A 92 -13.13 18.44 9.06
CA ILE A 92 -13.48 18.24 10.47
C ILE A 92 -14.41 19.39 10.90
N GLY A 93 -15.46 19.05 11.61
CA GLY A 93 -16.41 19.95 12.26
C GLY A 93 -17.28 19.17 13.23
N ASP A 94 -17.68 19.78 14.33
CA ASP A 94 -18.52 19.17 15.37
C ASP A 94 -18.01 17.80 15.85
N ALA A 95 -16.69 17.68 16.04
CA ALA A 95 -16.00 16.45 16.41
C ALA A 95 -16.27 15.27 15.44
N ARG A 96 -16.46 15.56 14.14
CA ARG A 96 -16.68 14.57 13.09
C ARG A 96 -15.79 14.83 11.88
N VAL A 97 -15.31 13.76 11.29
CA VAL A 97 -14.67 13.78 9.97
C VAL A 97 -15.75 13.49 8.93
N THR A 98 -15.83 14.32 7.90
CA THR A 98 -16.78 14.19 6.79
C THR A 98 -16.09 14.33 5.44
N GLY A 99 -16.66 13.72 4.40
CA GLY A 99 -16.20 13.86 3.03
C GLY A 99 -14.79 13.33 2.78
N LEU A 100 -14.37 12.29 3.53
CA LEU A 100 -13.07 11.67 3.31
C LEU A 100 -13.06 10.95 1.97
N SER A 101 -12.19 11.43 1.09
CA SER A 101 -11.94 10.85 -0.22
C SER A 101 -10.45 10.94 -0.53
N LEU A 102 -9.87 9.82 -0.91
CA LEU A 102 -8.46 9.67 -1.28
C LEU A 102 -8.37 9.04 -2.66
N GLU A 103 -7.41 9.49 -3.45
CA GLU A 103 -7.09 8.91 -4.74
C GLU A 103 -5.58 8.76 -4.87
N ALA A 104 -5.13 7.60 -5.33
CA ALA A 104 -3.74 7.26 -5.55
C ALA A 104 -3.50 6.97 -7.02
N ASP A 105 -2.46 7.55 -7.59
CA ASP A 105 -1.97 7.24 -8.93
C ASP A 105 -1.16 5.95 -8.90
N LEU A 106 -1.69 4.90 -9.52
CA LEU A 106 -1.06 3.59 -9.62
C LEU A 106 0.00 3.52 -10.72
N THR A 107 0.03 4.48 -11.65
CA THR A 107 1.06 4.53 -12.69
C THR A 107 2.43 4.86 -12.13
N SER A 108 2.47 5.49 -10.96
CA SER A 108 3.68 5.83 -10.20
C SER A 108 3.99 4.86 -9.06
N LEU A 109 3.26 3.74 -8.98
CA LEU A 109 3.50 2.70 -7.98
C LEU A 109 4.83 2.01 -8.25
N ALA A 110 5.75 2.06 -7.29
CA ALA A 110 7.09 1.53 -7.44
C ALA A 110 7.50 0.66 -6.25
N SER A 111 8.27 -0.37 -6.53
CA SER A 111 8.93 -1.24 -5.56
C SER A 111 10.45 -1.13 -5.67
N ASP A 112 11.17 -2.01 -5.00
CA ASP A 112 12.62 -2.17 -5.12
C ASP A 112 13.06 -2.82 -6.45
N LYS A 113 12.11 -3.28 -7.29
CA LYS A 113 12.38 -4.03 -8.53
C LYS A 113 11.56 -3.53 -9.71
N ALA A 114 12.20 -2.80 -10.61
CA ALA A 114 11.58 -2.27 -11.82
C ALA A 114 10.92 -3.36 -12.70
N ALA A 115 11.47 -4.59 -12.72
CA ALA A 115 10.88 -5.70 -13.45
C ALA A 115 9.52 -6.13 -12.86
N ARG A 116 9.39 -6.15 -11.53
CA ARG A 116 8.13 -6.38 -10.81
C ARG A 116 7.14 -5.28 -11.13
N ASP A 117 7.56 -4.02 -11.06
CA ASP A 117 6.70 -2.86 -11.31
C ASP A 117 6.13 -2.90 -12.73
N ALA A 118 6.98 -3.19 -13.72
CA ALA A 118 6.56 -3.34 -15.11
C ALA A 118 5.59 -4.53 -15.32
N TYR A 119 5.78 -5.64 -14.59
CA TYR A 119 4.86 -6.77 -14.63
C TYR A 119 3.50 -6.41 -14.01
N LEU A 120 3.50 -5.80 -12.82
CA LEU A 120 2.28 -5.38 -12.12
C LEU A 120 1.48 -4.38 -12.95
N ALA A 121 2.16 -3.40 -13.52
CA ALA A 121 1.52 -2.37 -14.34
C ALA A 121 0.80 -2.94 -15.56
N ARG A 122 1.36 -3.99 -16.20
CA ARG A 122 0.82 -4.55 -17.43
C ARG A 122 -0.13 -5.71 -17.25
N ASN A 123 0.09 -6.56 -16.24
CA ASN A 123 -0.55 -7.88 -16.16
C ASN A 123 -1.43 -8.09 -14.93
N ALA A 124 -1.28 -7.26 -13.91
CA ALA A 124 -2.04 -7.41 -12.66
C ALA A 124 -2.94 -6.21 -12.38
N LEU A 125 -2.37 -5.01 -12.33
CA LEU A 125 -3.10 -3.77 -12.06
C LEU A 125 -3.63 -3.11 -13.34
N GLU A 126 -3.05 -3.47 -14.50
CA GLU A 126 -3.43 -2.92 -15.82
C GLU A 126 -3.56 -1.39 -15.79
N THR A 127 -2.49 -0.71 -15.28
CA THR A 127 -2.54 0.71 -14.95
C THR A 127 -2.79 1.62 -16.15
N ALA A 128 -2.60 1.14 -17.38
CA ALA A 128 -3.01 1.85 -18.59
C ALA A 128 -4.55 1.97 -18.70
N THR A 129 -5.29 1.01 -18.15
CA THR A 129 -6.76 0.98 -18.16
C THR A 129 -7.34 1.47 -16.83
N TYR A 130 -6.69 1.12 -15.73
CA TYR A 130 -7.11 1.43 -14.36
C TYR A 130 -5.99 2.22 -13.63
N PRO A 131 -5.77 3.49 -14.00
CA PRO A 131 -4.62 4.26 -13.52
C PRO A 131 -4.69 4.65 -12.04
N THR A 132 -5.87 4.56 -11.42
CA THR A 132 -6.06 5.04 -10.04
C THR A 132 -6.72 4.02 -9.13
N ALA A 133 -6.41 4.12 -7.84
CA ALA A 133 -7.18 3.53 -6.75
C ALA A 133 -7.86 4.64 -5.96
N ARG A 134 -9.13 4.44 -5.57
CA ARG A 134 -9.90 5.44 -4.84
C ARG A 134 -10.54 4.84 -3.60
N PHE A 135 -10.41 5.54 -2.45
CA PHE A 135 -11.07 5.18 -1.20
C PHE A 135 -11.96 6.33 -0.74
N VAL A 136 -13.23 6.02 -0.44
CA VAL A 136 -14.23 7.01 -0.01
C VAL A 136 -14.92 6.48 1.24
N VAL A 137 -15.07 7.35 2.24
CA VAL A 137 -15.88 7.10 3.43
C VAL A 137 -17.18 7.90 3.32
N ASP A 138 -18.29 7.20 3.30
CA ASP A 138 -19.61 7.81 3.06
C ASP A 138 -20.24 8.37 4.34
N ALA A 139 -19.98 7.71 5.48
CA ALA A 139 -20.56 8.11 6.77
C ALA A 139 -19.61 8.99 7.58
N PRO A 140 -20.12 9.97 8.34
CA PRO A 140 -19.30 10.77 9.23
C PRO A 140 -18.61 9.91 10.31
N ILE A 141 -17.29 10.10 10.50
CA ILE A 141 -16.52 9.41 11.53
C ILE A 141 -16.50 10.29 12.78
N ARG A 142 -16.98 9.77 13.92
CA ARG A 142 -16.91 10.47 15.19
C ARG A 142 -15.48 10.44 15.75
N LEU A 143 -14.95 11.61 16.10
CA LEU A 143 -13.68 11.72 16.80
C LEU A 143 -13.88 11.54 18.31
N PRO A 144 -12.99 10.78 19.00
CA PRO A 144 -13.10 10.55 20.44
C PRO A 144 -12.58 11.73 21.29
N GLY A 145 -12.78 12.95 20.83
CA GLY A 145 -12.25 14.19 21.43
C GLY A 145 -11.28 14.93 20.49
N ARG A 146 -10.56 15.90 21.02
CA ARG A 146 -9.57 16.73 20.28
C ARG A 146 -8.17 16.61 20.89
N PRO A 147 -7.60 15.42 20.99
CA PRO A 147 -6.33 15.21 21.68
C PRO A 147 -5.16 15.67 20.83
N GLN A 148 -4.69 16.89 21.03
CA GLN A 148 -3.45 17.35 20.43
C GLN A 148 -2.27 16.53 20.96
N GLY A 149 -1.40 16.04 20.04
CA GLY A 149 -0.23 15.25 20.39
C GLY A 149 -0.53 13.78 20.74
N THR A 150 -1.77 13.42 21.02
CA THR A 150 -2.15 12.07 21.40
C THR A 150 -2.52 11.23 20.17
N GLN A 151 -2.10 9.97 20.15
CA GLN A 151 -2.48 9.02 19.13
C GLN A 151 -3.90 8.51 19.41
N VAL A 152 -4.73 8.52 18.36
CA VAL A 152 -6.12 8.02 18.39
C VAL A 152 -6.24 6.85 17.42
N ALA A 153 -6.87 5.77 17.84
CA ALA A 153 -7.24 4.67 16.96
C ALA A 153 -8.66 4.92 16.41
N LEU A 154 -8.81 4.76 15.10
CA LEU A 154 -10.08 4.91 14.39
C LEU A 154 -10.24 3.76 13.41
N THR A 155 -11.47 3.48 13.02
CA THR A 155 -11.80 2.58 11.93
C THR A 155 -12.44 3.38 10.81
N LEU A 156 -11.89 3.27 9.60
CA LEU A 156 -12.43 3.90 8.41
C LEU A 156 -13.22 2.86 7.63
N ASP A 157 -14.54 2.91 7.75
CA ASP A 157 -15.44 2.07 6.95
C ASP A 157 -15.84 2.83 5.71
N GLY A 158 -15.49 2.30 4.54
CA GLY A 158 -15.69 2.98 3.27
C GLY A 158 -15.76 2.02 2.10
N ARG A 159 -15.52 2.56 0.92
CA ARG A 159 -15.47 1.81 -0.34
C ARG A 159 -14.12 2.04 -1.02
N LEU A 160 -13.47 0.94 -1.38
CA LEU A 160 -12.27 0.95 -2.21
C LEU A 160 -12.67 0.61 -3.65
N THR A 161 -12.28 1.47 -4.58
CA THR A 161 -12.31 1.18 -6.01
C THR A 161 -10.87 0.89 -6.44
N LEU A 162 -10.64 -0.31 -6.95
CA LEU A 162 -9.35 -0.78 -7.44
C LEU A 162 -9.60 -1.66 -8.67
N HIS A 163 -8.79 -1.52 -9.71
CA HIS A 163 -8.91 -2.30 -10.96
C HIS A 163 -10.34 -2.28 -11.54
N GLY A 164 -11.00 -1.11 -11.49
CA GLY A 164 -12.38 -0.92 -11.95
C GLY A 164 -13.48 -1.51 -11.05
N VAL A 165 -13.12 -2.25 -10.00
CA VAL A 165 -14.08 -2.88 -9.08
C VAL A 165 -14.18 -2.10 -7.79
N THR A 166 -15.42 -1.82 -7.34
CA THR A 166 -15.69 -1.15 -6.06
C THR A 166 -16.21 -2.14 -5.03
N ARG A 167 -15.59 -2.18 -3.85
CA ARG A 167 -15.98 -3.05 -2.73
C ARG A 167 -16.02 -2.27 -1.41
N PRO A 168 -16.86 -2.69 -0.44
CA PRO A 168 -16.70 -2.26 0.94
C PRO A 168 -15.30 -2.60 1.43
N PHE A 169 -14.67 -1.65 2.14
CA PHE A 169 -13.30 -1.83 2.63
C PHE A 169 -13.12 -1.09 3.95
N THR A 170 -12.60 -1.79 4.94
CA THR A 170 -12.38 -1.27 6.29
C THR A 170 -10.89 -1.13 6.54
N ILE A 171 -10.44 0.06 6.95
CA ILE A 171 -9.04 0.33 7.29
C ILE A 171 -8.95 0.75 8.76
N PRO A 172 -8.39 -0.06 9.65
CA PRO A 172 -8.00 0.39 10.99
C PRO A 172 -6.82 1.36 10.87
N VAL A 173 -6.95 2.52 11.47
CA VAL A 173 -5.92 3.56 11.41
C VAL A 173 -5.55 4.08 12.79
N LYS A 174 -4.33 4.58 12.89
CA LYS A 174 -3.86 5.40 14.00
C LYS A 174 -3.61 6.79 13.47
N ALA A 175 -4.24 7.78 14.09
CA ALA A 175 -4.12 9.18 13.72
C ALA A 175 -3.52 9.98 14.87
N ARG A 176 -2.77 11.03 14.54
CA ARG A 176 -2.24 11.98 15.52
C ARG A 176 -2.28 13.39 14.94
N TRP A 177 -2.91 14.30 15.65
CA TRP A 177 -2.84 15.72 15.34
C TRP A 177 -1.63 16.34 16.06
N SER A 178 -0.70 16.88 15.29
CA SER A 178 0.56 17.47 15.78
C SER A 178 0.73 18.87 15.19
N GLY A 179 0.10 19.85 15.80
CA GLY A 179 0.16 21.24 15.34
C GLY A 179 -0.42 21.40 13.92
N PRO A 180 0.40 21.76 12.91
CA PRO A 180 -0.08 22.05 11.57
C PRO A 180 -0.42 20.79 10.74
N THR A 181 -0.29 19.59 11.29
CA THR A 181 -0.47 18.35 10.55
C THR A 181 -1.36 17.35 11.29
N ILE A 182 -2.06 16.53 10.51
CA ILE A 182 -2.66 15.29 10.99
C ILE A 182 -1.91 14.16 10.29
N ASP A 183 -1.22 13.34 11.07
CA ASP A 183 -0.51 12.14 10.60
C ASP A 183 -1.40 10.93 10.78
N VAL A 184 -1.54 10.11 9.74
CA VAL A 184 -2.39 8.90 9.75
C VAL A 184 -1.59 7.73 9.21
N ILE A 185 -1.63 6.60 9.91
CA ILE A 185 -1.11 5.33 9.41
C ILE A 185 -2.17 4.24 9.53
N GLY A 186 -2.13 3.29 8.61
CA GLY A 186 -3.04 2.14 8.66
C GLY A 186 -2.53 0.99 7.81
N THR A 187 -3.00 -0.20 8.15
CA THR A 187 -2.77 -1.42 7.38
C THR A 187 -4.05 -2.24 7.41
N ALA A 188 -4.51 -2.67 6.26
CA ALA A 188 -5.72 -3.49 6.13
C ALA A 188 -5.47 -4.67 5.20
N PRO A 189 -5.98 -5.88 5.51
CA PRO A 189 -5.88 -7.02 4.63
C PRO A 189 -6.68 -6.79 3.34
N ILE A 190 -6.18 -7.33 2.24
CA ILE A 190 -6.85 -7.30 0.94
C ILE A 190 -6.75 -8.68 0.28
N THR A 191 -7.83 -9.10 -0.39
CA THR A 191 -7.83 -10.24 -1.29
C THR A 191 -7.88 -9.70 -2.72
N LEU A 192 -6.84 -9.97 -3.50
CA LEU A 192 -6.71 -9.40 -4.85
C LEU A 192 -7.80 -9.91 -5.80
N ALA A 193 -8.20 -11.17 -5.65
CA ALA A 193 -9.28 -11.77 -6.43
C ALA A 193 -10.62 -11.05 -6.28
N ASP A 194 -10.89 -10.40 -5.13
CA ASP A 194 -12.11 -9.61 -4.90
C ASP A 194 -12.19 -8.39 -5.83
N PHE A 195 -11.05 -7.96 -6.35
CA PHE A 195 -10.92 -6.83 -7.30
C PHE A 195 -10.61 -7.30 -8.73
N GLY A 196 -10.74 -8.61 -9.02
CA GLY A 196 -10.46 -9.16 -10.35
C GLY A 196 -8.97 -9.20 -10.71
N ILE A 197 -8.09 -8.99 -9.73
CA ILE A 197 -6.64 -9.01 -9.94
C ILE A 197 -6.13 -10.43 -9.79
N SER A 198 -5.48 -10.94 -10.86
CA SER A 198 -4.86 -12.25 -10.88
C SER A 198 -3.41 -12.19 -10.42
N THR A 199 -3.03 -13.11 -9.54
CA THR A 199 -1.64 -13.24 -9.10
C THR A 199 -0.84 -14.19 -10.01
N PRO A 200 0.44 -13.91 -10.27
CA PRO A 200 1.26 -14.78 -11.08
C PRO A 200 1.47 -16.13 -10.39
N ARG A 201 1.35 -17.20 -11.19
CA ARG A 201 1.69 -18.57 -10.80
C ARG A 201 2.75 -19.08 -11.75
N THR A 202 3.94 -19.30 -11.24
CA THR A 202 5.04 -19.88 -12.02
C THR A 202 5.51 -21.19 -11.37
N PRO A 203 6.26 -22.04 -12.08
CA PRO A 203 6.80 -23.26 -11.48
C PRO A 203 7.75 -23.02 -10.30
N VAL A 204 8.23 -21.81 -10.09
CA VAL A 204 9.27 -21.45 -9.10
C VAL A 204 8.77 -20.50 -8.01
N VAL A 205 7.70 -19.73 -8.27
CA VAL A 205 7.14 -18.75 -7.32
C VAL A 205 5.63 -18.81 -7.35
N THR A 206 5.04 -18.86 -6.17
CA THR A 206 3.61 -18.66 -5.95
C THR A 206 3.41 -17.37 -5.18
N VAL A 207 2.73 -16.41 -5.78
CA VAL A 207 2.29 -15.19 -5.09
C VAL A 207 0.91 -15.47 -4.50
N THR A 208 0.74 -15.16 -3.21
CA THR A 208 -0.57 -15.31 -2.55
C THR A 208 -1.56 -14.30 -3.13
N ASP A 209 -2.83 -14.65 -3.18
CA ASP A 209 -3.92 -13.73 -3.53
C ASP A 209 -4.28 -12.76 -2.39
N ARG A 210 -3.64 -12.93 -1.23
CA ARG A 210 -3.83 -12.14 -0.01
C ARG A 210 -2.62 -11.30 0.27
N GLY A 211 -2.89 -10.05 0.59
CA GLY A 211 -1.87 -9.09 0.97
C GLY A 211 -2.43 -8.06 1.95
N SER A 212 -1.76 -6.95 2.05
CA SER A 212 -2.24 -5.78 2.80
C SER A 212 -2.09 -4.50 1.99
N VAL A 213 -3.04 -3.60 2.17
CA VAL A 213 -2.92 -2.19 1.80
C VAL A 213 -2.27 -1.47 2.96
N GLU A 214 -1.22 -0.71 2.68
CA GLU A 214 -0.51 0.13 3.65
C GLU A 214 -0.77 1.60 3.33
N VAL A 215 -1.05 2.40 4.36
CA VAL A 215 -1.22 3.85 4.23
C VAL A 215 -0.39 4.59 5.27
N GLN A 216 0.30 5.62 4.83
CA GLN A 216 0.92 6.64 5.67
C GLN A 216 0.62 7.97 5.04
N LEU A 217 -0.14 8.81 5.70
CA LEU A 217 -0.64 10.06 5.14
C LEU A 217 -0.38 11.21 6.10
N VAL A 218 0.03 12.32 5.53
CA VAL A 218 0.19 13.59 6.23
C VAL A 218 -0.80 14.57 5.64
N PHE A 219 -1.69 15.06 6.47
CA PHE A 219 -2.66 16.08 6.07
C PHE A 219 -2.24 17.44 6.62
N VAL A 220 -2.50 18.47 5.82
CA VAL A 220 -2.28 19.87 6.17
C VAL A 220 -3.59 20.67 5.98
N PRO A 221 -3.79 21.77 6.66
CA PRO A 221 -4.94 22.67 6.41
C PRO A 221 -4.97 23.11 4.94
N ARG A 222 -6.19 23.17 4.39
CA ARG A 222 -6.43 23.61 3.00
C ARG A 222 -6.69 25.12 3.01
#